data_5d124d95f6a4faf9056695b3aad9e762
#
_entry.id   5d124d95f6a4faf9056695b3aad9e762
#
_cell.length_a   1.000
_cell.length_b   1.000
_cell.length_c   1.000
_cell.angle_alpha   90.00
_cell.angle_beta   90.00
_cell.angle_gamma   90.00
#
_symmetry.space_group_name_H-M   'P 1'
#
loop_
_entity.id
_entity.type
_entity.pdbx_description
1 polymer ?
#
loop_
_entity_poly.entity_id
_entity_poly.type
_entity_poly.pdbx_seq_one_letter_code
_entity_poly.pdbx_strand_id
1 'polypeptide(L)'
;MDKQQEFALRTVEERDVRFIRLWFTDVIGTLKSVAIAPAELEAAFEEGLGFDGSAIEGMTRVSEDDMVVKPDPSTFQILPWRGGPQGTARMFCDVLTPDGEPSLGDPRHVLKRTLAKAKEKGFTFYVHPEIEFYLFEHQDDWSQVPVPIDEGGYFDHVPRSPGMDFRRATVNMLEQMGISVEYSHHEGGPGQNEIDLRYADALTMADNIMTFRTVVKEISLERGIHASFMPKPLADAPGSGMHTHLSLFEGDSNAFYEAGQEFNMSATARQFAAGILAHAAEICAVTDQYVNSYKRLWGGNEAPSYICWGHNNRSALLRIPQYKPGKGNSARMEFRALDPVANPYLAYSVLLAAGLDGIDKQMTLGEPTSDDVWELTDAERRAMGIEPLPSSLAAALKVMEKSDFVAEVLGEHAFEYFLRNKRHECEEYNRQVTPYELQKYLPKL
;
A
#
# COMPACT_ATOMS: atom_id res chain seq x y z
N MET A 1 -23.36 -23.53 5.56
CA MET A 1 -22.07 -23.45 4.86
C MET A 1 -22.31 -22.90 3.47
N ASP A 2 -21.55 -21.91 3.04
CA ASP A 2 -21.65 -21.35 1.69
C ASP A 2 -20.73 -22.10 0.69
N LYS A 3 -20.87 -21.79 -0.62
CA LYS A 3 -20.11 -22.48 -1.68
C LYS A 3 -18.60 -22.28 -1.59
N GLN A 4 -18.14 -21.18 -1.03
CA GLN A 4 -16.72 -20.88 -0.90
C GLN A 4 -16.11 -21.65 0.28
N GLN A 5 -16.83 -21.78 1.39
CA GLN A 5 -16.46 -22.63 2.50
C GLN A 5 -16.39 -24.11 2.07
N GLU A 6 -17.40 -24.60 1.34
CA GLU A 6 -17.38 -25.97 0.78
C GLU A 6 -16.19 -26.19 -0.16
N PHE A 7 -15.88 -25.22 -1.01
CA PHE A 7 -14.72 -25.28 -1.89
C PHE A 7 -13.40 -25.36 -1.10
N ALA A 8 -13.23 -24.53 -0.06
CA ALA A 8 -12.05 -24.52 0.77
C ALA A 8 -11.84 -25.88 1.48
N LEU A 9 -12.89 -26.39 2.14
CA LEU A 9 -12.84 -27.68 2.84
C LEU A 9 -12.49 -28.84 1.90
N ARG A 10 -13.16 -28.91 0.75
CA ARG A 10 -12.87 -29.95 -0.26
C ARG A 10 -11.43 -29.82 -0.79
N THR A 11 -10.95 -28.60 -1.08
CA THR A 11 -9.60 -28.41 -1.58
C THR A 11 -8.54 -28.79 -0.54
N VAL A 12 -8.80 -28.49 0.74
CA VAL A 12 -7.93 -28.92 1.85
C VAL A 12 -7.77 -30.43 1.88
N GLU A 13 -8.87 -31.18 1.70
CA GLU A 13 -8.86 -32.66 1.66
C GLU A 13 -8.16 -33.19 0.39
N GLU A 14 -8.57 -32.71 -0.80
CA GLU A 14 -8.06 -33.18 -2.11
C GLU A 14 -6.55 -32.88 -2.29
N ARG A 15 -6.04 -31.81 -1.70
CA ARG A 15 -4.62 -31.38 -1.81
C ARG A 15 -3.76 -31.76 -0.62
N ASP A 16 -4.26 -32.58 0.32
CA ASP A 16 -3.57 -32.98 1.55
C ASP A 16 -2.96 -31.78 2.30
N VAL A 17 -3.71 -30.69 2.41
CA VAL A 17 -3.28 -29.50 3.17
C VAL A 17 -3.23 -29.85 4.65
N ARG A 18 -2.09 -29.55 5.30
CA ARG A 18 -1.86 -29.84 6.72
C ARG A 18 -1.83 -28.64 7.62
N PHE A 19 -1.60 -27.47 7.05
CA PHE A 19 -1.54 -26.21 7.77
C PHE A 19 -2.38 -25.16 7.05
N ILE A 20 -3.26 -24.49 7.75
CA ILE A 20 -4.05 -23.41 7.23
C ILE A 20 -3.68 -22.16 8.01
N ARG A 21 -3.06 -21.18 7.32
CA ARG A 21 -2.65 -19.92 7.91
C ARG A 21 -3.78 -18.92 7.84
N LEU A 22 -4.21 -18.42 8.98
CA LEU A 22 -5.15 -17.34 9.11
C LEU A 22 -4.35 -16.04 9.17
N TRP A 23 -4.48 -15.22 8.11
CA TRP A 23 -3.74 -13.98 7.94
C TRP A 23 -4.61 -12.78 8.28
N PHE A 24 -4.05 -11.86 9.05
CA PHE A 24 -4.63 -10.56 9.36
C PHE A 24 -3.51 -9.53 9.52
N THR A 25 -3.83 -8.26 9.63
CA THR A 25 -2.82 -7.19 9.73
C THR A 25 -3.02 -6.38 11.00
N ASP A 26 -1.90 -5.89 11.55
CA ASP A 26 -1.97 -4.85 12.57
C ASP A 26 -2.18 -3.46 11.94
N VAL A 27 -2.37 -2.45 12.78
CA VAL A 27 -2.66 -1.09 12.35
C VAL A 27 -1.55 -0.46 11.49
N ILE A 28 -0.31 -0.91 11.65
CA ILE A 28 0.83 -0.43 10.85
C ILE A 28 1.09 -1.27 9.58
N GLY A 29 0.22 -2.26 9.29
CA GLY A 29 0.30 -3.08 8.08
C GLY A 29 1.25 -4.27 8.17
N THR A 30 1.67 -4.67 9.37
CA THR A 30 2.44 -5.90 9.56
C THR A 30 1.53 -7.12 9.42
N LEU A 31 1.89 -8.06 8.57
CA LEU A 31 1.14 -9.30 8.42
C LEU A 31 1.31 -10.16 9.68
N LYS A 32 0.20 -10.52 10.29
CA LYS A 32 0.09 -11.47 11.41
C LYS A 32 -0.47 -12.78 10.91
N SER A 33 -0.12 -13.87 11.58
CA SER A 33 -0.57 -15.21 11.19
C SER A 33 -0.71 -16.12 12.39
N VAL A 34 -1.79 -16.89 12.41
CA VAL A 34 -1.93 -18.07 13.24
C VAL A 34 -2.19 -19.28 12.34
N ALA A 35 -1.72 -20.46 12.69
CA ALA A 35 -1.93 -21.66 11.91
C ALA A 35 -2.86 -22.62 12.65
N ILE A 36 -3.83 -23.17 11.91
CA ILE A 36 -4.76 -24.18 12.40
C ILE A 36 -4.57 -25.51 11.64
N ALA A 37 -4.96 -26.61 12.28
CA ALA A 37 -5.08 -27.90 11.63
C ALA A 37 -6.33 -27.96 10.74
N PRO A 38 -6.37 -28.78 9.68
CA PRO A 38 -7.55 -28.93 8.83
C PRO A 38 -8.84 -29.25 9.57
N ALA A 39 -8.77 -30.03 10.65
CA ALA A 39 -9.93 -30.40 11.46
C ALA A 39 -10.61 -29.20 12.16
N GLU A 40 -9.88 -28.11 12.36
CA GLU A 40 -10.42 -26.90 13.01
C GLU A 40 -11.05 -25.92 12.02
N LEU A 41 -10.96 -26.17 10.69
CA LEU A 41 -11.37 -25.19 9.69
C LEU A 41 -12.88 -24.95 9.68
N GLU A 42 -13.66 -25.99 9.84
CA GLU A 42 -15.14 -25.89 9.85
C GLU A 42 -15.60 -25.03 11.04
N ALA A 43 -15.08 -25.31 12.24
CA ALA A 43 -15.34 -24.52 13.43
C ALA A 43 -14.86 -23.06 13.28
N ALA A 44 -13.70 -22.86 12.65
CA ALA A 44 -13.21 -21.50 12.38
C ALA A 44 -14.11 -20.70 11.43
N PHE A 45 -14.78 -21.35 10.48
CA PHE A 45 -15.80 -20.71 9.64
C PHE A 45 -17.07 -20.36 10.42
N GLU A 46 -17.49 -21.20 11.37
CA GLU A 46 -18.71 -21.00 12.13
C GLU A 46 -18.52 -19.99 13.27
N GLU A 47 -17.50 -20.18 14.07
CA GLU A 47 -17.29 -19.43 15.33
C GLU A 47 -16.11 -18.48 15.28
N GLY A 48 -15.18 -18.66 14.32
CA GLY A 48 -13.89 -17.99 14.30
C GLY A 48 -12.89 -18.64 15.26
N LEU A 49 -11.71 -18.04 15.40
CA LEU A 49 -10.67 -18.47 16.32
C LEU A 49 -10.32 -17.36 17.31
N GLY A 50 -10.41 -17.65 18.60
CA GLY A 50 -9.98 -16.71 19.64
C GLY A 50 -8.49 -16.45 19.60
N PHE A 51 -8.08 -15.20 19.77
CA PHE A 51 -6.68 -14.77 19.85
C PHE A 51 -6.55 -13.51 20.69
N ASP A 52 -5.31 -13.17 21.05
CA ASP A 52 -5.02 -11.93 21.75
C ASP A 52 -5.02 -10.75 20.79
N GLY A 53 -6.09 -9.95 20.82
CA GLY A 53 -6.33 -8.81 19.96
C GLY A 53 -5.34 -7.66 20.11
N SER A 54 -4.56 -7.60 21.21
CA SER A 54 -3.49 -6.61 21.34
C SER A 54 -2.44 -6.74 20.23
N ALA A 55 -2.41 -7.88 19.52
CA ALA A 55 -1.55 -8.09 18.35
C ALA A 55 -1.84 -7.14 17.19
N ILE A 56 -3.06 -6.56 17.07
CA ILE A 56 -3.38 -5.61 15.99
C ILE A 56 -3.06 -4.15 16.35
N GLU A 57 -2.73 -3.86 17.59
CA GLU A 57 -2.40 -2.50 18.04
C GLU A 57 -1.04 -1.99 17.52
N GLY A 58 -0.16 -2.87 17.05
CA GLY A 58 1.16 -2.55 16.49
C GLY A 58 2.27 -2.28 17.51
N MET A 59 1.99 -2.23 18.81
CA MET A 59 2.96 -2.02 19.88
C MET A 59 3.14 -3.25 20.78
N THR A 60 4.14 -3.19 21.63
CA THR A 60 4.35 -4.22 22.65
C THR A 60 3.13 -4.34 23.57
N ARG A 61 2.69 -5.55 23.75
CA ARG A 61 1.57 -5.93 24.59
C ARG A 61 1.75 -5.49 26.05
N VAL A 62 0.73 -4.85 26.61
CA VAL A 62 0.66 -4.51 28.03
C VAL A 62 -0.40 -5.35 28.74
N SER A 63 -1.48 -5.68 28.02
CA SER A 63 -2.60 -6.51 28.49
C SER A 63 -3.06 -7.43 27.39
N GLU A 64 -3.73 -8.52 27.74
CA GLU A 64 -4.42 -9.38 26.79
C GLU A 64 -5.82 -8.82 26.52
N ASP A 65 -6.27 -8.91 25.27
CA ASP A 65 -7.59 -8.51 24.83
C ASP A 65 -8.18 -9.65 23.99
N ASP A 66 -9.21 -10.29 24.50
CA ASP A 66 -9.84 -11.42 23.82
C ASP A 66 -10.58 -10.93 22.57
N MET A 67 -10.10 -11.39 21.41
CA MET A 67 -10.68 -11.10 20.10
C MET A 67 -10.82 -12.38 19.29
N VAL A 68 -11.49 -12.29 18.15
CA VAL A 68 -11.76 -13.42 17.25
C VAL A 68 -11.27 -13.09 15.85
N VAL A 69 -10.47 -13.96 15.24
CA VAL A 69 -10.19 -13.92 13.80
C VAL A 69 -11.16 -14.83 13.07
N LYS A 70 -11.89 -14.29 12.09
CA LYS A 70 -12.84 -15.02 11.28
C LYS A 70 -12.35 -15.11 9.84
N PRO A 71 -12.05 -16.32 9.32
CA PRO A 71 -11.53 -16.49 7.97
C PRO A 71 -12.55 -16.06 6.92
N ASP A 72 -12.09 -15.33 5.91
CA ASP A 72 -12.84 -15.02 4.70
C ASP A 72 -12.58 -16.12 3.66
N PRO A 73 -13.54 -17.05 3.42
CA PRO A 73 -13.34 -18.18 2.53
C PRO A 73 -13.11 -17.78 1.08
N SER A 74 -13.53 -16.57 0.67
CA SER A 74 -13.29 -16.04 -0.68
C SER A 74 -11.81 -15.83 -0.97
N THR A 75 -11.01 -15.71 0.07
CA THR A 75 -9.55 -15.44 -0.01
C THR A 75 -8.71 -16.72 0.12
N PHE A 76 -9.34 -17.91 0.18
CA PHE A 76 -8.61 -19.18 0.31
C PHE A 76 -7.62 -19.39 -0.83
N GLN A 77 -6.37 -19.71 -0.46
CA GLN A 77 -5.29 -19.91 -1.43
C GLN A 77 -4.25 -20.91 -0.92
N ILE A 78 -3.83 -21.84 -1.81
CA ILE A 78 -2.67 -22.68 -1.57
C ILE A 78 -1.39 -21.83 -1.69
N LEU A 79 -0.43 -22.05 -0.78
CA LEU A 79 0.87 -21.37 -0.80
C LEU A 79 1.89 -22.21 -1.60
N PRO A 80 2.29 -21.78 -2.81
CA PRO A 80 3.15 -22.60 -3.69
C PRO A 80 4.54 -22.87 -3.12
N TRP A 81 5.11 -21.93 -2.38
CA TRP A 81 6.45 -22.05 -1.79
C TRP A 81 6.52 -22.95 -0.55
N ARG A 82 5.39 -23.39 -0.05
CA ARG A 82 5.29 -24.36 1.06
C ARG A 82 4.81 -25.72 0.57
N GLY A 83 5.08 -26.03 -0.71
CA GLY A 83 4.63 -27.22 -1.41
C GLY A 83 5.50 -28.45 -1.18
N GLY A 84 5.80 -28.80 0.08
CA GLY A 84 6.26 -30.14 0.41
C GLY A 84 5.16 -31.19 0.19
N PRO A 85 5.38 -32.47 0.56
CA PRO A 85 4.35 -33.51 0.48
C PRO A 85 3.10 -33.19 1.32
N GLN A 86 3.16 -32.14 2.14
CA GLN A 86 2.09 -31.66 2.98
C GLN A 86 1.85 -30.17 2.68
N GLY A 87 0.77 -29.86 1.94
CA GLY A 87 0.43 -28.51 1.50
C GLY A 87 0.12 -27.55 2.65
N THR A 88 0.34 -26.26 2.39
CA THR A 88 -0.06 -25.15 3.26
C THR A 88 -1.02 -24.25 2.49
N ALA A 89 -2.11 -23.83 3.13
CA ALA A 89 -3.02 -22.83 2.60
C ALA A 89 -3.07 -21.58 3.50
N ARG A 90 -3.63 -20.50 2.98
CA ARG A 90 -3.92 -19.31 3.77
C ARG A 90 -5.31 -18.76 3.47
N MET A 91 -5.89 -18.02 4.42
CA MET A 91 -7.02 -17.13 4.22
C MET A 91 -6.77 -15.82 4.95
N PHE A 92 -7.22 -14.71 4.35
CA PHE A 92 -7.33 -13.47 5.10
C PHE A 92 -8.52 -13.53 6.06
N CYS A 93 -8.39 -12.86 7.18
CA CYS A 93 -9.42 -12.86 8.23
C CYS A 93 -9.88 -11.44 8.54
N ASP A 94 -11.12 -11.33 8.94
CA ASP A 94 -11.64 -10.18 9.66
C ASP A 94 -11.40 -10.38 11.16
N VAL A 95 -11.12 -9.29 11.87
CA VAL A 95 -11.03 -9.32 13.34
C VAL A 95 -12.34 -8.84 13.93
N LEU A 96 -12.88 -9.66 14.84
CA LEU A 96 -14.14 -9.40 15.54
C LEU A 96 -13.92 -9.30 17.04
N THR A 97 -14.82 -8.60 17.72
CA THR A 97 -14.95 -8.69 19.18
C THR A 97 -15.51 -10.05 19.59
N PRO A 98 -15.42 -10.46 20.86
CA PRO A 98 -16.03 -11.71 21.36
C PRO A 98 -17.53 -11.81 21.10
N ASP A 99 -18.22 -10.67 21.03
CA ASP A 99 -19.67 -10.61 20.72
C ASP A 99 -19.98 -10.75 19.23
N GLY A 100 -18.95 -10.92 18.38
CA GLY A 100 -19.08 -11.10 16.93
C GLY A 100 -19.19 -9.81 16.11
N GLU A 101 -19.04 -8.64 16.74
CA GLU A 101 -19.02 -7.35 16.03
C GLU A 101 -17.65 -7.08 15.42
N PRO A 102 -17.57 -6.37 14.29
CA PRO A 102 -16.29 -6.00 13.70
C PRO A 102 -15.42 -5.17 14.64
N SER A 103 -14.14 -5.53 14.77
CA SER A 103 -13.19 -4.74 15.53
C SER A 103 -12.94 -3.39 14.86
N LEU A 104 -13.08 -2.30 15.63
CA LEU A 104 -12.79 -0.94 15.15
C LEU A 104 -11.30 -0.66 14.96
N GLY A 105 -10.43 -1.54 15.45
CA GLY A 105 -8.99 -1.48 15.24
C GLY A 105 -8.48 -2.29 14.05
N ASP A 106 -9.34 -3.07 13.39
CA ASP A 106 -8.97 -3.88 12.22
C ASP A 106 -8.86 -3.03 10.95
N PRO A 107 -7.65 -2.89 10.35
CA PRO A 107 -7.48 -2.14 9.11
C PRO A 107 -8.33 -2.67 7.94
N ARG A 108 -8.51 -3.99 7.84
CA ARG A 108 -9.33 -4.60 6.80
C ARG A 108 -10.80 -4.19 6.95
N HIS A 109 -11.29 -4.08 8.18
CA HIS A 109 -12.63 -3.58 8.46
C HIS A 109 -12.78 -2.09 8.13
N VAL A 110 -11.76 -1.27 8.41
CA VAL A 110 -11.76 0.17 8.03
C VAL A 110 -11.97 0.31 6.52
N LEU A 111 -11.28 -0.48 5.70
CA LEU A 111 -11.47 -0.46 4.25
C LEU A 111 -12.87 -0.95 3.85
N LYS A 112 -13.34 -2.06 4.40
CA LYS A 112 -14.70 -2.57 4.13
C LYS A 112 -15.78 -1.51 4.41
N ARG A 113 -15.67 -0.79 5.51
CA ARG A 113 -16.60 0.28 5.89
C ARG A 113 -16.55 1.43 4.89
N THR A 114 -15.37 1.83 4.44
CA THR A 114 -15.22 2.91 3.44
C THR A 114 -15.76 2.48 2.07
N LEU A 115 -15.51 1.23 1.66
CA LEU A 115 -16.07 0.66 0.43
C LEU A 115 -17.59 0.56 0.47
N ALA A 116 -18.19 0.29 1.64
CA ALA A 116 -19.65 0.29 1.81
C ALA A 116 -20.24 1.68 1.55
N LYS A 117 -19.59 2.77 2.04
CA LYS A 117 -19.99 4.17 1.73
C LYS A 117 -19.95 4.45 0.22
N ALA A 118 -18.93 3.96 -0.49
CA ALA A 118 -18.86 4.09 -1.95
C ALA A 118 -19.98 3.32 -2.65
N LYS A 119 -20.25 2.10 -2.21
CA LYS A 119 -21.31 1.24 -2.73
C LYS A 119 -22.71 1.85 -2.55
N GLU A 120 -23.00 2.49 -1.41
CA GLU A 120 -24.24 3.23 -1.18
C GLU A 120 -24.46 4.35 -2.20
N LYS A 121 -23.37 4.92 -2.75
CA LYS A 121 -23.39 5.92 -3.83
C LYS A 121 -23.42 5.30 -5.23
N GLY A 122 -23.45 3.98 -5.34
CA GLY A 122 -23.44 3.24 -6.60
C GLY A 122 -22.05 2.97 -7.18
N PHE A 123 -20.98 3.29 -6.46
CA PHE A 123 -19.62 3.15 -6.94
C PHE A 123 -18.94 1.86 -6.50
N THR A 124 -18.17 1.26 -7.42
CA THR A 124 -17.13 0.28 -7.12
C THR A 124 -15.76 0.95 -7.29
N PHE A 125 -14.91 0.82 -6.29
CA PHE A 125 -13.57 1.39 -6.30
C PHE A 125 -12.54 0.35 -6.74
N TYR A 126 -11.89 0.63 -7.88
CA TYR A 126 -10.80 -0.17 -8.42
C TYR A 126 -9.46 0.53 -8.26
N VAL A 127 -8.44 -0.25 -7.97
CA VAL A 127 -7.06 0.22 -7.82
C VAL A 127 -6.09 -0.67 -8.60
N HIS A 128 -4.98 -0.08 -9.04
CA HIS A 128 -3.93 -0.72 -9.80
C HIS A 128 -2.58 -0.18 -9.31
N PRO A 129 -1.85 -0.92 -8.46
CA PRO A 129 -0.55 -0.49 -7.94
C PRO A 129 0.59 -0.88 -8.87
N GLU A 130 1.57 0.00 -9.00
CA GLU A 130 2.90 -0.20 -9.55
C GLU A 130 3.85 -0.32 -8.37
N ILE A 131 4.39 -1.53 -8.08
CA ILE A 131 5.09 -1.80 -6.81
C ILE A 131 6.58 -1.91 -7.05
N GLU A 132 7.31 -0.92 -6.57
CA GLU A 132 8.76 -0.86 -6.64
C GLU A 132 9.41 -1.47 -5.39
N PHE A 133 10.56 -2.11 -5.59
CA PHE A 133 11.38 -2.69 -4.53
C PHE A 133 12.83 -2.85 -4.97
N TYR A 134 13.72 -2.91 -3.99
CA TYR A 134 15.13 -3.16 -4.21
C TYR A 134 15.49 -4.62 -3.92
N LEU A 135 16.45 -5.14 -4.69
CA LEU A 135 17.12 -6.41 -4.44
C LEU A 135 18.58 -6.15 -4.11
N PHE A 136 19.01 -6.67 -2.97
CA PHE A 136 20.36 -6.54 -2.45
C PHE A 136 21.02 -7.90 -2.30
N GLU A 137 22.34 -7.93 -2.33
CA GLU A 137 23.10 -9.08 -1.85
C GLU A 137 22.74 -9.34 -0.38
N HIS A 138 22.76 -10.60 0.03
CA HIS A 138 22.57 -10.92 1.44
C HIS A 138 23.75 -10.43 2.25
N GLN A 139 23.48 -9.82 3.40
CA GLN A 139 24.51 -9.36 4.33
C GLN A 139 24.05 -9.64 5.77
N ASP A 140 25.01 -9.95 6.65
CA ASP A 140 24.73 -10.23 8.06
C ASP A 140 24.60 -8.98 8.92
N ASP A 141 25.18 -7.86 8.45
CA ASP A 141 25.19 -6.55 9.17
C ASP A 141 24.42 -5.49 8.38
N TRP A 142 23.19 -5.24 8.78
CA TRP A 142 22.30 -4.22 8.19
C TRP A 142 22.62 -2.78 8.65
N SER A 143 23.66 -2.56 9.44
CA SER A 143 24.16 -1.22 9.75
C SER A 143 25.00 -0.62 8.61
N GLN A 144 25.45 -1.45 7.66
CA GLN A 144 26.20 -1.05 6.48
C GLN A 144 25.27 -0.71 5.32
N VAL A 145 25.79 0.07 4.37
CA VAL A 145 25.06 0.38 3.12
C VAL A 145 24.84 -0.93 2.35
N PRO A 146 23.60 -1.26 1.98
CA PRO A 146 23.31 -2.47 1.25
C PRO A 146 23.90 -2.45 -0.16
N VAL A 147 24.34 -3.63 -0.66
CA VAL A 147 24.93 -3.78 -1.99
C VAL A 147 23.84 -4.23 -2.96
N PRO A 148 23.52 -3.45 -4.02
CA PRO A 148 22.60 -3.85 -5.05
C PRO A 148 23.07 -5.12 -5.82
N ILE A 149 22.13 -5.94 -6.30
CA ILE A 149 22.47 -7.17 -7.04
C ILE A 149 22.96 -6.91 -8.47
N ASP A 150 22.77 -5.71 -9.00
CA ASP A 150 23.20 -5.28 -10.31
C ASP A 150 23.32 -3.74 -10.40
N GLU A 151 23.83 -3.25 -11.55
CA GLU A 151 24.03 -1.83 -11.86
C GLU A 151 23.08 -1.36 -12.98
N GLY A 152 21.95 -2.05 -13.20
CA GLY A 152 20.97 -1.71 -14.22
C GLY A 152 20.26 -0.39 -13.93
N GLY A 153 19.65 0.17 -14.97
CA GLY A 153 18.82 1.38 -14.92
C GLY A 153 17.44 1.15 -15.55
N TYR A 154 16.71 2.23 -15.71
CA TYR A 154 15.30 2.23 -16.14
C TYR A 154 15.09 1.52 -17.48
N PHE A 155 14.27 0.47 -17.47
CA PHE A 155 13.99 -0.43 -18.60
C PHE A 155 15.19 -1.20 -19.16
N ASP A 156 16.33 -1.24 -18.46
CA ASP A 156 17.48 -1.98 -18.94
C ASP A 156 17.20 -3.48 -19.02
N HIS A 157 17.52 -4.05 -20.16
CA HIS A 157 17.60 -5.49 -20.32
C HIS A 157 19.01 -5.96 -19.95
N VAL A 158 19.23 -6.26 -18.67
CA VAL A 158 20.52 -6.73 -18.16
C VAL A 158 20.63 -8.24 -18.33
N PRO A 159 21.35 -8.74 -19.36
CA PRO A 159 21.49 -10.17 -19.59
C PRO A 159 22.13 -10.87 -18.40
N ARG A 160 21.55 -12.00 -18.00
CA ARG A 160 22.00 -12.80 -16.84
C ARG A 160 21.90 -12.06 -15.48
N SER A 161 21.15 -10.96 -15.41
CA SER A 161 20.88 -10.32 -14.12
C SER A 161 20.01 -11.23 -13.26
N PRO A 162 20.39 -11.44 -11.99
CA PRO A 162 19.56 -12.13 -11.01
C PRO A 162 18.17 -11.51 -10.87
N GLY A 163 18.04 -10.18 -11.08
CA GLY A 163 16.78 -9.43 -11.02
C GLY A 163 15.76 -9.86 -12.07
N MET A 164 16.18 -10.13 -13.31
CA MET A 164 15.27 -10.60 -14.37
C MET A 164 14.68 -11.99 -14.03
N ASP A 165 15.53 -12.92 -13.58
CA ASP A 165 15.09 -14.24 -13.15
C ASP A 165 14.23 -14.18 -11.87
N PHE A 166 14.53 -13.24 -10.99
CA PHE A 166 13.73 -12.98 -9.81
C PHE A 166 12.32 -12.52 -10.16
N ARG A 167 12.18 -11.47 -11.02
CA ARG A 167 10.87 -11.00 -11.49
C ARG A 167 10.07 -12.10 -12.14
N ARG A 168 10.69 -12.91 -13.02
CA ARG A 168 10.03 -14.04 -13.68
C ARG A 168 9.50 -15.06 -12.65
N ALA A 169 10.29 -15.41 -11.65
CA ALA A 169 9.85 -16.33 -10.59
C ALA A 169 8.70 -15.75 -9.77
N THR A 170 8.78 -14.46 -9.43
CA THR A 170 7.74 -13.73 -8.69
C THR A 170 6.43 -13.69 -9.47
N VAL A 171 6.48 -13.29 -10.74
CA VAL A 171 5.29 -13.25 -11.62
C VAL A 171 4.65 -14.63 -11.73
N ASN A 172 5.45 -15.69 -12.00
CA ASN A 172 4.92 -17.04 -12.09
C ASN A 172 4.24 -17.50 -10.80
N MET A 173 4.79 -17.14 -9.64
CA MET A 173 4.20 -17.51 -8.35
C MET A 173 2.91 -16.75 -8.06
N LEU A 174 2.87 -15.46 -8.37
CA LEU A 174 1.64 -14.64 -8.25
C LEU A 174 0.52 -15.17 -9.15
N GLU A 175 0.83 -15.46 -10.43
CA GLU A 175 -0.15 -16.02 -11.38
C GLU A 175 -0.68 -17.39 -10.93
N GLN A 176 0.14 -18.26 -10.34
CA GLN A 176 -0.29 -19.51 -9.72
C GLN A 176 -1.27 -19.30 -8.57
N MET A 177 -1.19 -18.15 -7.89
CA MET A 177 -2.08 -17.75 -6.81
C MET A 177 -3.28 -16.94 -7.32
N GLY A 178 -3.49 -16.83 -8.64
CA GLY A 178 -4.58 -16.06 -9.22
C GLY A 178 -4.43 -14.54 -9.12
N ILE A 179 -3.23 -14.06 -8.79
CA ILE A 179 -2.89 -12.63 -8.74
C ILE A 179 -2.28 -12.26 -10.09
N SER A 180 -3.08 -11.57 -10.92
CA SER A 180 -2.64 -11.20 -12.27
C SER A 180 -1.65 -10.06 -12.25
N VAL A 181 -0.58 -10.19 -13.04
CA VAL A 181 0.44 -9.18 -13.27
C VAL A 181 0.22 -8.53 -14.64
N GLU A 182 0.43 -7.22 -14.77
CA GLU A 182 0.34 -6.52 -16.05
C GLU A 182 1.69 -6.54 -16.76
N TYR A 183 2.75 -6.07 -16.12
CA TYR A 183 4.13 -6.19 -16.58
C TYR A 183 5.14 -6.04 -15.43
N SER A 184 6.42 -6.19 -15.75
CA SER A 184 7.52 -5.99 -14.82
C SER A 184 8.77 -5.53 -15.55
N HIS A 185 9.58 -4.70 -14.92
CA HIS A 185 10.81 -4.18 -15.51
C HIS A 185 11.86 -3.83 -14.44
N HIS A 186 13.07 -3.49 -14.91
CA HIS A 186 14.10 -2.88 -14.08
C HIS A 186 13.75 -1.40 -13.89
N GLU A 187 13.87 -0.91 -12.66
CA GLU A 187 13.65 0.48 -12.32
C GLU A 187 14.93 1.34 -12.38
N GLY A 188 14.83 2.64 -12.04
CA GLY A 188 15.91 3.61 -12.22
C GLY A 188 17.14 3.40 -11.36
N GLY A 189 16.98 2.78 -10.17
CA GLY A 189 18.09 2.50 -9.26
C GLY A 189 18.79 1.17 -9.50
N PRO A 190 20.09 1.04 -9.20
CA PRO A 190 20.78 -0.25 -9.27
C PRO A 190 20.10 -1.28 -8.38
N GLY A 191 19.78 -2.47 -8.92
CA GLY A 191 19.05 -3.52 -8.23
C GLY A 191 17.57 -3.19 -7.95
N GLN A 192 17.02 -2.09 -8.49
CA GLN A 192 15.63 -1.70 -8.32
C GLN A 192 14.74 -2.38 -9.37
N ASN A 193 13.60 -2.87 -8.93
CA ASN A 193 12.64 -3.61 -9.74
C ASN A 193 11.23 -3.10 -9.51
N GLU A 194 10.38 -3.22 -10.52
CA GLU A 194 8.96 -2.92 -10.45
C GLU A 194 8.13 -4.09 -11.00
N ILE A 195 7.01 -4.37 -10.34
CA ILE A 195 6.01 -5.33 -10.79
C ILE A 195 4.64 -4.70 -10.58
N ASP A 196 3.86 -4.59 -11.67
CA ASP A 196 2.55 -3.99 -11.67
C ASP A 196 1.47 -5.05 -11.59
N LEU A 197 0.64 -4.97 -10.58
CA LEU A 197 -0.50 -5.85 -10.45
C LEU A 197 -1.66 -5.34 -11.30
N ARG A 198 -2.32 -6.23 -12.05
CA ARG A 198 -3.52 -5.86 -12.79
C ARG A 198 -4.62 -5.38 -11.83
N TYR A 199 -5.37 -4.35 -12.22
CA TYR A 199 -6.41 -3.73 -11.41
C TYR A 199 -7.40 -4.77 -10.81
N ALA A 200 -7.82 -4.51 -9.59
CA ALA A 200 -8.88 -5.24 -8.89
C ALA A 200 -9.67 -4.27 -7.99
N ASP A 201 -10.80 -4.73 -7.44
CA ASP A 201 -11.44 -3.97 -6.36
C ASP A 201 -10.47 -3.79 -5.18
N ALA A 202 -10.62 -2.69 -4.45
CA ALA A 202 -9.62 -2.25 -3.50
C ALA A 202 -9.39 -3.22 -2.33
N LEU A 203 -10.41 -3.99 -1.90
CA LEU A 203 -10.23 -4.99 -0.83
C LEU A 203 -9.40 -6.16 -1.31
N THR A 204 -9.74 -6.72 -2.46
CA THR A 204 -8.97 -7.78 -3.13
C THR A 204 -7.54 -7.32 -3.38
N MET A 205 -7.35 -6.08 -3.85
CA MET A 205 -6.02 -5.55 -4.11
C MET A 205 -5.20 -5.36 -2.83
N ALA A 206 -5.79 -4.89 -1.73
CA ALA A 206 -5.09 -4.78 -0.45
C ALA A 206 -4.60 -6.15 0.05
N ASP A 207 -5.46 -7.18 -0.03
CA ASP A 207 -5.08 -8.57 0.25
C ASP A 207 -3.96 -9.06 -0.71
N ASN A 208 -4.03 -8.71 -2.00
CA ASN A 208 -3.02 -9.06 -3.01
C ASN A 208 -1.66 -8.38 -2.72
N ILE A 209 -1.63 -7.12 -2.28
CA ILE A 209 -0.39 -6.42 -1.91
C ILE A 209 0.29 -7.11 -0.72
N MET A 210 -0.48 -7.51 0.30
CA MET A 210 0.07 -8.25 1.44
C MET A 210 0.66 -9.59 1.01
N THR A 211 -0.03 -10.28 0.08
CA THR A 211 0.45 -11.53 -0.52
C THR A 211 1.70 -11.29 -1.38
N PHE A 212 1.71 -10.25 -2.22
CA PHE A 212 2.83 -9.84 -3.05
C PHE A 212 4.11 -9.63 -2.24
N ARG A 213 4.02 -8.82 -1.17
CA ARG A 213 5.16 -8.58 -0.27
C ARG A 213 5.71 -9.87 0.32
N THR A 214 4.84 -10.81 0.66
CA THR A 214 5.23 -12.13 1.18
C THR A 214 5.92 -12.96 0.11
N VAL A 215 5.36 -13.05 -1.10
CA VAL A 215 5.93 -13.79 -2.25
C VAL A 215 7.33 -13.26 -2.59
N VAL A 216 7.49 -11.95 -2.70
CA VAL A 216 8.78 -11.31 -3.00
C VAL A 216 9.83 -11.69 -1.95
N LYS A 217 9.47 -11.65 -0.67
CA LYS A 217 10.38 -12.03 0.42
C LYS A 217 10.71 -13.53 0.44
N GLU A 218 9.73 -14.39 0.21
CA GLU A 218 9.97 -15.85 0.16
C GLU A 218 10.90 -16.22 -1.00
N ILE A 219 10.71 -15.65 -2.20
CA ILE A 219 11.59 -15.89 -3.34
C ILE A 219 13.01 -15.34 -3.08
N SER A 220 13.12 -14.19 -2.41
CA SER A 220 14.43 -13.64 -2.07
C SER A 220 15.22 -14.56 -1.13
N LEU A 221 14.54 -15.12 -0.14
CA LEU A 221 15.14 -16.10 0.78
C LEU A 221 15.60 -17.38 0.05
N GLU A 222 14.79 -17.92 -0.87
CA GLU A 222 15.14 -19.09 -1.68
C GLU A 222 16.38 -18.84 -2.55
N ARG A 223 16.63 -17.60 -2.95
CA ARG A 223 17.74 -17.20 -3.82
C ARG A 223 18.96 -16.69 -3.08
N GLY A 224 18.91 -16.60 -1.76
CA GLY A 224 20.01 -16.09 -0.94
C GLY A 224 20.30 -14.60 -1.16
N ILE A 225 19.28 -13.82 -1.54
CA ILE A 225 19.33 -12.36 -1.69
C ILE A 225 18.32 -11.70 -0.74
N HIS A 226 18.37 -10.37 -0.63
CA HIS A 226 17.46 -9.61 0.22
C HIS A 226 16.57 -8.70 -0.61
N ALA A 227 15.26 -8.83 -0.49
CA ALA A 227 14.29 -7.91 -1.08
C ALA A 227 13.82 -6.89 -0.05
N SER A 228 13.86 -5.61 -0.42
CA SER A 228 13.47 -4.50 0.45
C SER A 228 12.41 -3.61 -0.21
N PHE A 229 11.34 -3.34 0.51
CA PHE A 229 10.32 -2.34 0.17
C PHE A 229 10.59 -1.00 0.86
N MET A 230 11.75 -0.80 1.45
CA MET A 230 12.12 0.45 2.12
C MET A 230 12.02 1.62 1.14
N PRO A 231 11.31 2.72 1.46
CA PRO A 231 11.05 3.83 0.53
C PRO A 231 12.32 4.52 0.02
N LYS A 232 13.38 4.60 0.83
CA LYS A 232 14.67 5.18 0.44
C LYS A 232 15.82 4.41 1.08
N PRO A 233 16.21 3.25 0.49
CA PRO A 233 17.28 2.42 1.07
C PRO A 233 18.69 2.92 0.76
N LEU A 234 18.86 3.64 -0.35
CA LEU A 234 20.13 4.20 -0.81
C LEU A 234 20.02 5.73 -0.91
N ALA A 235 20.99 6.46 -0.34
CA ALA A 235 20.95 7.91 -0.30
C ALA A 235 20.98 8.54 -1.70
N ASP A 236 21.84 8.00 -2.58
CA ASP A 236 22.15 8.57 -3.90
C ASP A 236 21.44 7.87 -5.06
N ALA A 237 20.47 6.96 -4.78
CA ALA A 237 19.65 6.27 -5.78
C ALA A 237 18.19 6.66 -5.64
N PRO A 238 17.32 6.42 -6.64
CA PRO A 238 15.89 6.63 -6.54
C PRO A 238 15.26 5.93 -5.33
N GLY A 239 14.19 6.50 -4.78
CA GLY A 239 13.34 5.81 -3.80
C GLY A 239 12.40 4.84 -4.46
N SER A 240 11.75 3.98 -3.67
CA SER A 240 10.70 3.07 -4.14
C SER A 240 9.32 3.61 -3.79
N GLY A 241 8.45 3.71 -4.80
CA GLY A 241 7.04 4.06 -4.69
C GLY A 241 6.12 2.86 -4.83
N MET A 242 4.87 3.10 -4.53
CA MET A 242 3.75 2.26 -4.93
C MET A 242 2.71 3.16 -5.57
N HIS A 243 3.05 3.70 -6.75
CA HIS A 243 2.13 4.54 -7.51
C HIS A 243 0.83 3.78 -7.71
N THR A 244 -0.28 4.37 -7.36
CA THR A 244 -1.54 3.66 -7.45
C THR A 244 -2.53 4.39 -8.34
N HIS A 245 -2.95 3.71 -9.40
CA HIS A 245 -4.03 4.18 -10.26
C HIS A 245 -5.37 3.89 -9.60
N LEU A 246 -6.22 4.90 -9.59
CA LEU A 246 -7.53 4.92 -8.94
C LEU A 246 -8.61 5.11 -10.00
N SER A 247 -9.73 4.37 -9.88
CA SER A 247 -10.92 4.58 -10.70
C SER A 247 -12.19 4.20 -9.96
N LEU A 248 -13.29 4.89 -10.28
CA LEU A 248 -14.64 4.53 -9.83
C LEU A 248 -15.45 3.98 -11.01
N PHE A 249 -16.25 2.97 -10.75
CA PHE A 249 -17.17 2.40 -11.73
C PHE A 249 -18.60 2.43 -11.20
N GLU A 250 -19.54 2.78 -12.06
CA GLU A 250 -20.98 2.55 -11.89
C GLU A 250 -21.39 1.35 -12.74
N GLY A 251 -21.60 0.19 -12.11
CA GLY A 251 -21.71 -1.06 -12.85
C GLY A 251 -20.48 -1.32 -13.71
N ASP A 252 -20.65 -1.46 -15.03
CA ASP A 252 -19.57 -1.71 -15.99
C ASP A 252 -18.99 -0.42 -16.62
N SER A 253 -19.49 0.75 -16.22
CA SER A 253 -19.09 2.04 -16.79
C SER A 253 -18.10 2.75 -15.88
N ASN A 254 -17.00 3.24 -16.47
CA ASN A 254 -16.03 4.04 -15.74
C ASN A 254 -16.59 5.45 -15.47
N ALA A 255 -16.82 5.77 -14.20
CA ALA A 255 -17.39 7.04 -13.77
C ALA A 255 -16.44 8.25 -13.95
N PHE A 256 -15.14 7.98 -14.21
CA PHE A 256 -14.16 9.05 -14.43
C PHE A 256 -14.11 9.54 -15.88
N TYR A 257 -14.73 8.81 -16.80
CA TYR A 257 -14.71 9.14 -18.24
C TYR A 257 -15.93 9.91 -18.69
N GLU A 258 -15.70 11.02 -19.41
CA GLU A 258 -16.72 11.74 -20.16
C GLU A 258 -16.14 12.28 -21.46
N ALA A 259 -16.61 11.76 -22.58
CA ALA A 259 -16.09 12.15 -23.89
C ALA A 259 -16.36 13.65 -24.20
N GLY A 260 -15.34 14.33 -24.72
CA GLY A 260 -15.46 15.75 -25.11
C GLY A 260 -15.19 16.76 -23.99
N GLN A 261 -15.04 16.30 -22.76
CA GLN A 261 -14.52 17.15 -21.67
C GLN A 261 -12.98 17.25 -21.79
N GLU A 262 -12.42 18.26 -21.15
CA GLU A 262 -10.97 18.42 -21.06
C GLU A 262 -10.34 17.18 -20.41
N PHE A 263 -9.30 16.61 -21.02
CA PHE A 263 -8.70 15.31 -20.67
C PHE A 263 -9.70 14.14 -20.60
N ASN A 264 -10.90 14.30 -21.18
CA ASN A 264 -12.04 13.39 -21.07
C ASN A 264 -12.42 13.04 -19.61
N MET A 265 -12.14 13.94 -18.66
CA MET A 265 -12.49 13.79 -17.25
C MET A 265 -13.94 14.21 -17.01
N SER A 266 -14.72 13.31 -16.41
CA SER A 266 -16.08 13.62 -15.93
C SER A 266 -16.07 14.60 -14.75
N ALA A 267 -17.23 15.14 -14.42
CA ALA A 267 -17.41 15.93 -13.18
C ALA A 267 -17.04 15.10 -11.94
N THR A 268 -17.41 13.83 -11.91
CA THR A 268 -17.06 12.89 -10.84
C THR A 268 -15.53 12.75 -10.68
N ALA A 269 -14.79 12.59 -11.78
CA ALA A 269 -13.33 12.52 -11.75
C ALA A 269 -12.70 13.81 -11.22
N ARG A 270 -13.17 14.97 -11.65
CA ARG A 270 -12.68 16.29 -11.20
C ARG A 270 -12.92 16.50 -9.71
N GLN A 271 -14.11 16.17 -9.23
CA GLN A 271 -14.47 16.27 -7.82
C GLN A 271 -13.68 15.31 -6.96
N PHE A 272 -13.50 14.07 -7.41
CA PHE A 272 -12.69 13.06 -6.73
C PHE A 272 -11.23 13.51 -6.60
N ALA A 273 -10.64 14.02 -7.69
CA ALA A 273 -9.28 14.56 -7.69
C ALA A 273 -9.14 15.76 -6.74
N ALA A 274 -10.11 16.68 -6.77
CA ALA A 274 -10.13 17.84 -5.88
C ALA A 274 -10.18 17.43 -4.40
N GLY A 275 -10.96 16.40 -4.06
CA GLY A 275 -11.03 15.85 -2.71
C GLY A 275 -9.69 15.24 -2.26
N ILE A 276 -9.02 14.46 -3.10
CA ILE A 276 -7.70 13.92 -2.78
C ILE A 276 -6.69 15.04 -2.52
N LEU A 277 -6.66 16.07 -3.37
CA LEU A 277 -5.73 17.19 -3.19
C LEU A 277 -6.03 18.01 -1.93
N ALA A 278 -7.31 18.22 -1.62
CA ALA A 278 -7.73 18.96 -0.42
C ALA A 278 -7.28 18.25 0.88
N HIS A 279 -7.31 16.93 0.90
CA HIS A 279 -6.94 16.12 2.06
C HIS A 279 -5.50 15.59 2.01
N ALA A 280 -4.71 15.90 0.98
CA ALA A 280 -3.39 15.31 0.74
C ALA A 280 -2.43 15.44 1.93
N ALA A 281 -2.38 16.61 2.58
CA ALA A 281 -1.53 16.81 3.76
C ALA A 281 -2.03 16.03 4.98
N GLU A 282 -3.35 15.87 5.13
CA GLU A 282 -3.96 15.16 6.26
C GLU A 282 -3.74 13.66 6.20
N ILE A 283 -3.81 13.08 4.99
CA ILE A 283 -3.64 11.65 4.76
C ILE A 283 -2.17 11.22 4.61
N CYS A 284 -1.24 12.17 4.48
CA CYS A 284 0.17 11.91 4.19
C CYS A 284 0.82 10.95 5.20
N ALA A 285 0.52 11.06 6.50
CA ALA A 285 1.05 10.13 7.50
C ALA A 285 0.59 8.68 7.29
N VAL A 286 -0.55 8.45 6.63
CA VAL A 286 -1.10 7.12 6.35
C VAL A 286 -0.53 6.56 5.04
N THR A 287 -0.34 7.40 4.02
CA THR A 287 0.22 7.01 2.72
C THR A 287 1.74 6.85 2.76
N ASP A 288 2.41 7.58 3.66
CA ASP A 288 3.86 7.66 3.83
C ASP A 288 4.22 7.52 5.30
N GLN A 289 4.02 6.32 5.83
CA GLN A 289 3.87 6.07 7.27
C GLN A 289 5.17 5.92 8.06
N TYR A 290 6.35 5.97 7.43
CA TYR A 290 7.65 5.78 8.10
C TYR A 290 8.50 7.05 8.05
N VAL A 291 9.43 7.20 9.00
CA VAL A 291 10.45 8.26 8.93
C VAL A 291 11.18 8.22 7.59
N ASN A 292 11.47 7.04 7.09
CA ASN A 292 12.16 6.84 5.81
C ASN A 292 11.31 7.24 4.59
N SER A 293 9.99 7.21 4.66
CA SER A 293 9.09 7.65 3.58
C SER A 293 9.36 9.11 3.18
N TYR A 294 9.65 9.97 4.13
CA TYR A 294 9.95 11.39 3.90
C TYR A 294 11.35 11.62 3.30
N LYS A 295 12.26 10.67 3.44
CA LYS A 295 13.54 10.67 2.72
C LYS A 295 13.34 10.36 1.23
N ARG A 296 12.31 9.58 0.86
CA ARG A 296 11.89 9.40 -0.53
C ARG A 296 11.21 10.68 -1.04
N LEU A 297 10.18 11.16 -0.36
CA LEU A 297 9.39 12.32 -0.81
C LEU A 297 10.23 13.59 -0.98
N TRP A 298 11.24 13.81 -0.14
CA TRP A 298 12.04 15.03 -0.14
C TRP A 298 13.52 14.81 -0.55
N GLY A 299 13.88 13.61 -0.94
CA GLY A 299 15.26 13.22 -1.22
C GLY A 299 15.65 13.18 -2.70
N GLY A 300 14.83 13.69 -3.61
CA GLY A 300 15.13 13.66 -5.04
C GLY A 300 13.94 13.97 -5.93
N ASN A 301 14.16 13.96 -7.24
CA ASN A 301 13.22 14.49 -8.23
C ASN A 301 12.24 13.46 -8.79
N GLU A 302 12.12 12.28 -8.18
CA GLU A 302 11.26 11.20 -8.69
C GLU A 302 10.02 10.92 -7.83
N ALA A 303 9.89 11.62 -6.69
CA ALA A 303 8.74 11.51 -5.81
C ALA A 303 8.03 12.87 -5.65
N PRO A 304 6.69 12.90 -5.50
CA PRO A 304 5.96 14.15 -5.37
C PRO A 304 6.16 14.74 -3.98
N SER A 305 6.64 15.98 -3.92
CA SER A 305 6.82 16.74 -2.67
C SER A 305 5.75 17.82 -2.48
N TYR A 306 4.94 18.08 -3.50
CA TYR A 306 4.01 19.21 -3.55
C TYR A 306 2.61 18.78 -3.98
N ILE A 307 1.60 19.46 -3.43
CA ILE A 307 0.18 19.17 -3.67
C ILE A 307 -0.25 19.84 -4.96
N CYS A 308 -0.23 19.10 -6.06
CA CYS A 308 -0.70 19.56 -7.36
C CYS A 308 -1.13 18.36 -8.22
N TRP A 309 -1.80 18.63 -9.32
CA TRP A 309 -2.14 17.63 -10.31
C TRP A 309 -1.69 18.07 -11.71
N GLY A 310 -1.54 17.11 -12.59
CA GLY A 310 -1.18 17.40 -13.98
C GLY A 310 -1.51 16.26 -14.93
N HIS A 311 -1.65 16.61 -16.20
CA HIS A 311 -1.78 15.65 -17.29
C HIS A 311 -0.38 15.27 -17.78
N ASN A 312 -0.03 13.99 -17.70
CA ASN A 312 1.31 13.47 -18.05
C ASN A 312 2.50 14.11 -17.30
N ASN A 313 2.26 14.75 -16.16
CA ASN A 313 3.29 15.38 -15.35
C ASN A 313 3.75 14.43 -14.22
N ARG A 314 4.99 13.95 -14.30
CA ARG A 314 5.57 13.03 -13.30
C ARG A 314 5.96 13.70 -11.97
N SER A 315 6.08 15.03 -11.94
CA SER A 315 6.36 15.76 -10.70
C SER A 315 5.09 16.04 -9.87
N ALA A 316 3.90 15.84 -10.45
CA ALA A 316 2.64 16.05 -9.77
C ALA A 316 2.31 14.94 -8.77
N LEU A 317 1.66 15.30 -7.66
CA LEU A 317 1.13 14.34 -6.68
C LEU A 317 0.04 13.45 -7.28
N LEU A 318 -0.83 14.04 -8.08
CA LEU A 318 -1.90 13.35 -8.78
C LEU A 318 -1.71 13.53 -10.28
N ARG A 319 -1.38 12.45 -10.98
CA ARG A 319 -1.17 12.45 -12.42
C ARG A 319 -2.39 11.85 -13.12
N ILE A 320 -2.84 12.51 -14.19
CA ILE A 320 -3.86 11.97 -15.09
C ILE A 320 -3.11 11.39 -16.29
N PRO A 321 -2.95 10.07 -16.40
CA PRO A 321 -2.24 9.46 -17.51
C PRO A 321 -3.06 9.49 -18.79
N GLN A 322 -2.37 9.57 -19.92
CA GLN A 322 -3.00 9.40 -21.23
C GLN A 322 -3.31 7.92 -21.48
N TYR A 323 -4.47 7.64 -22.02
CA TYR A 323 -4.86 6.30 -22.45
C TYR A 323 -5.21 6.26 -23.93
N LYS A 324 -5.27 5.06 -24.52
CA LYS A 324 -5.50 4.88 -25.95
C LYS A 324 -6.88 5.44 -26.36
N PRO A 325 -7.00 6.11 -27.52
CA PRO A 325 -8.28 6.58 -28.02
C PRO A 325 -9.34 5.46 -28.07
N GLY A 326 -10.56 5.76 -27.67
CA GLY A 326 -11.66 4.80 -27.64
C GLY A 326 -11.64 3.83 -26.44
N LYS A 327 -10.73 4.00 -25.49
CA LYS A 327 -10.61 3.19 -24.26
C LYS A 327 -11.06 3.95 -23.02
N GLY A 328 -12.27 4.55 -23.04
CA GLY A 328 -12.82 5.31 -21.91
C GLY A 328 -12.85 4.53 -20.60
N ASN A 329 -13.07 3.22 -20.64
CA ASN A 329 -13.01 2.37 -19.44
C ASN A 329 -11.61 2.29 -18.79
N SER A 330 -10.57 2.79 -19.47
CA SER A 330 -9.22 2.89 -18.91
C SER A 330 -8.94 4.25 -18.24
N ALA A 331 -9.94 5.14 -18.14
CA ALA A 331 -9.80 6.42 -17.44
C ALA A 331 -9.47 6.18 -15.97
N ARG A 332 -8.42 6.85 -15.50
CA ARG A 332 -7.88 6.68 -14.16
C ARG A 332 -7.06 7.90 -13.75
N MET A 333 -6.80 8.03 -12.48
CA MET A 333 -5.82 8.95 -11.94
C MET A 333 -4.80 8.20 -11.09
N GLU A 334 -3.56 8.65 -11.11
CA GLU A 334 -2.43 8.03 -10.43
C GLU A 334 -2.03 8.89 -9.23
N PHE A 335 -2.15 8.32 -8.04
CA PHE A 335 -1.62 8.91 -6.81
C PHE A 335 -0.18 8.45 -6.59
N ARG A 336 0.75 9.38 -6.56
CA ARG A 336 2.19 9.09 -6.68
C ARG A 336 2.96 9.15 -5.35
N ALA A 337 2.38 9.66 -4.27
CA ALA A 337 3.07 9.71 -2.99
C ALA A 337 3.17 8.35 -2.30
N LEU A 338 2.14 7.50 -2.43
CA LEU A 338 2.05 6.24 -1.72
C LEU A 338 3.32 5.39 -1.85
N ASP A 339 3.87 4.94 -0.73
CA ASP A 339 5.05 4.09 -0.72
C ASP A 339 4.72 2.59 -0.55
N PRO A 340 5.66 1.67 -0.91
CA PRO A 340 5.37 0.24 -0.97
C PRO A 340 5.27 -0.44 0.39
N VAL A 341 5.49 0.27 1.51
CA VAL A 341 5.39 -0.26 2.89
C VAL A 341 4.17 0.25 3.64
N ALA A 342 3.40 1.20 3.07
CA ALA A 342 2.17 1.69 3.68
C ALA A 342 1.18 0.55 3.93
N ASN A 343 0.36 0.67 4.98
CA ASN A 343 -0.75 -0.25 5.21
C ASN A 343 -1.78 -0.08 4.08
N PRO A 344 -1.94 -1.05 3.15
CA PRO A 344 -2.77 -0.86 1.97
C PRO A 344 -4.25 -0.66 2.30
N TYR A 345 -4.73 -1.28 3.38
CA TYR A 345 -6.13 -1.13 3.80
C TYR A 345 -6.42 0.30 4.26
N LEU A 346 -5.56 0.87 5.11
CA LEU A 346 -5.72 2.24 5.59
C LEU A 346 -5.47 3.26 4.47
N ALA A 347 -4.44 3.05 3.64
CA ALA A 347 -4.11 3.93 2.52
C ALA A 347 -5.26 4.03 1.52
N TYR A 348 -5.86 2.91 1.12
CA TYR A 348 -7.00 2.91 0.21
C TYR A 348 -8.27 3.47 0.87
N SER A 349 -8.43 3.32 2.18
CA SER A 349 -9.53 3.92 2.90
C SER A 349 -9.48 5.44 2.86
N VAL A 350 -8.32 6.04 3.18
CA VAL A 350 -8.19 7.51 3.20
C VAL A 350 -8.25 8.11 1.79
N LEU A 351 -7.67 7.43 0.77
CA LEU A 351 -7.74 7.88 -0.62
C LEU A 351 -9.18 7.86 -1.16
N LEU A 352 -9.90 6.76 -0.93
CA LEU A 352 -11.30 6.65 -1.34
C LEU A 352 -12.17 7.67 -0.63
N ALA A 353 -12.04 7.78 0.68
CA ALA A 353 -12.82 8.72 1.47
C ALA A 353 -12.56 10.18 1.06
N ALA A 354 -11.31 10.56 0.80
CA ALA A 354 -10.95 11.89 0.31
C ALA A 354 -11.60 12.19 -1.04
N GLY A 355 -11.56 11.25 -1.97
CA GLY A 355 -12.23 11.39 -3.25
C GLY A 355 -13.75 11.50 -3.13
N LEU A 356 -14.38 10.67 -2.28
CA LEU A 356 -15.83 10.72 -2.03
C LEU A 356 -16.25 12.04 -1.36
N ASP A 357 -15.45 12.58 -0.44
CA ASP A 357 -15.70 13.89 0.18
C ASP A 357 -15.67 15.01 -0.88
N GLY A 358 -14.75 14.91 -1.85
CA GLY A 358 -14.71 15.82 -3.00
C GLY A 358 -15.98 15.77 -3.86
N ILE A 359 -16.52 14.57 -4.08
CA ILE A 359 -17.79 14.37 -4.80
C ILE A 359 -18.97 14.94 -3.98
N ASP A 360 -19.05 14.61 -2.70
CA ASP A 360 -20.15 15.02 -1.82
C ASP A 360 -20.22 16.54 -1.66
N LYS A 361 -19.07 17.18 -1.54
CA LYS A 361 -18.95 18.65 -1.43
C LYS A 361 -18.90 19.36 -2.79
N GLN A 362 -18.94 18.60 -3.90
CA GLN A 362 -18.83 19.16 -5.25
C GLN A 362 -17.60 20.06 -5.40
N MET A 363 -16.46 19.61 -4.88
CA MET A 363 -15.23 20.41 -4.86
C MET A 363 -14.77 20.75 -6.27
N THR A 364 -14.22 21.94 -6.44
CA THR A 364 -13.68 22.41 -7.71
C THR A 364 -12.21 22.05 -7.79
N LEU A 365 -11.82 21.34 -8.86
CA LEU A 365 -10.43 21.06 -9.18
C LEU A 365 -9.78 22.32 -9.76
N GLY A 366 -8.64 22.73 -9.19
CA GLY A 366 -7.83 23.84 -9.71
C GLY A 366 -7.18 23.53 -11.06
N GLU A 367 -6.44 24.49 -11.61
CA GLU A 367 -5.74 24.33 -12.88
C GLU A 367 -4.65 23.25 -12.82
N PRO A 368 -4.44 22.51 -13.92
CA PRO A 368 -3.36 21.53 -13.99
C PRO A 368 -1.99 22.21 -14.07
N THR A 369 -1.00 21.57 -13.48
CA THR A 369 0.40 22.01 -13.55
C THR A 369 1.13 21.25 -14.65
N SER A 370 1.63 21.98 -15.65
CA SER A 370 2.45 21.45 -16.75
C SER A 370 3.94 21.55 -16.48
N ASP A 371 4.35 22.40 -15.54
CA ASP A 371 5.73 22.68 -15.20
C ASP A 371 6.33 21.56 -14.34
N ASP A 372 7.64 21.41 -14.41
CA ASP A 372 8.38 20.60 -13.43
C ASP A 372 8.36 21.31 -12.08
N VAL A 373 7.51 20.80 -11.18
CA VAL A 373 7.26 21.44 -9.87
C VAL A 373 8.51 21.45 -8.98
N TRP A 374 9.43 20.54 -9.21
CA TRP A 374 10.68 20.48 -8.45
C TRP A 374 11.62 21.65 -8.79
N GLU A 375 11.58 22.12 -10.04
CA GLU A 375 12.45 23.21 -10.50
C GLU A 375 11.92 24.61 -10.19
N LEU A 376 10.62 24.71 -9.85
CA LEU A 376 10.00 25.98 -9.46
C LEU A 376 10.59 26.50 -8.13
N THR A 377 10.77 27.82 -8.04
CA THR A 377 11.09 28.47 -6.77
C THR A 377 9.91 28.47 -5.81
N ASP A 378 10.16 28.63 -4.51
CA ASP A 378 9.08 28.74 -3.51
C ASP A 378 8.12 29.92 -3.80
N ALA A 379 8.59 30.99 -4.42
CA ALA A 379 7.76 32.12 -4.80
C ALA A 379 6.81 31.76 -5.95
N GLU A 380 7.31 31.05 -6.95
CA GLU A 380 6.50 30.56 -8.08
C GLU A 380 5.45 29.55 -7.62
N ARG A 381 5.84 28.56 -6.80
CA ARG A 381 4.89 27.60 -6.23
C ARG A 381 3.77 28.30 -5.45
N ARG A 382 4.11 29.25 -4.57
CA ARG A 382 3.11 30.04 -3.83
C ARG A 382 2.20 30.84 -4.75
N ALA A 383 2.73 31.43 -5.81
CA ALA A 383 1.95 32.18 -6.79
C ALA A 383 0.95 31.29 -7.54
N MET A 384 1.28 30.02 -7.73
CA MET A 384 0.41 29.00 -8.34
C MET A 384 -0.51 28.30 -7.33
N GLY A 385 -0.44 28.63 -6.04
CA GLY A 385 -1.22 27.96 -4.98
C GLY A 385 -0.80 26.52 -4.72
N ILE A 386 0.46 26.16 -5.04
CA ILE A 386 1.01 24.83 -4.83
C ILE A 386 1.64 24.77 -3.44
N GLU A 387 1.01 24.03 -2.55
CA GLU A 387 1.48 23.83 -1.17
C GLU A 387 2.37 22.59 -1.07
N PRO A 388 3.34 22.57 -0.15
CA PRO A 388 4.17 21.39 0.08
C PRO A 388 3.43 20.31 0.87
N LEU A 389 3.73 19.03 0.62
CA LEU A 389 3.43 17.95 1.54
C LEU A 389 4.23 18.11 2.85
N PRO A 390 3.82 17.51 3.96
CA PRO A 390 4.63 17.47 5.18
C PRO A 390 6.04 16.96 4.89
N SER A 391 7.05 17.61 5.46
CA SER A 391 8.46 17.30 5.17
C SER A 391 9.08 16.23 6.08
N SER A 392 8.32 15.71 7.03
CA SER A 392 8.76 14.65 7.95
C SER A 392 7.55 13.92 8.53
N LEU A 393 7.76 12.70 9.01
CA LEU A 393 6.69 11.96 9.72
C LEU A 393 6.14 12.76 10.90
N ALA A 394 7.01 13.41 11.68
CA ALA A 394 6.57 14.24 12.80
C ALA A 394 5.69 15.43 12.37
N ALA A 395 5.97 16.03 11.20
CA ALA A 395 5.14 17.09 10.63
C ALA A 395 3.79 16.54 10.15
N ALA A 396 3.80 15.41 9.47
CA ALA A 396 2.58 14.75 8.98
C ALA A 396 1.65 14.31 10.13
N LEU A 397 2.22 13.74 11.20
CA LEU A 397 1.45 13.36 12.39
C LEU A 397 0.79 14.57 13.07
N LYS A 398 1.44 15.73 13.09
CA LYS A 398 0.84 16.97 13.63
C LYS A 398 -0.35 17.46 12.80
N VAL A 399 -0.33 17.23 11.49
CA VAL A 399 -1.46 17.54 10.60
C VAL A 399 -2.58 16.52 10.82
N MET A 400 -2.25 15.22 10.76
CA MET A 400 -3.19 14.12 10.97
C MET A 400 -3.92 14.20 12.32
N GLU A 401 -3.20 14.50 13.41
CA GLU A 401 -3.76 14.61 14.77
C GLU A 401 -4.89 15.63 14.89
N LYS A 402 -4.90 16.64 14.02
CA LYS A 402 -5.92 17.71 13.99
C LYS A 402 -7.00 17.47 12.93
N SER A 403 -6.90 16.39 12.20
CA SER A 403 -7.82 16.08 11.10
C SER A 403 -9.01 15.28 11.61
N ASP A 404 -10.14 15.94 11.77
CA ASP A 404 -11.42 15.26 12.01
C ASP A 404 -11.77 14.30 10.87
N PHE A 405 -11.36 14.63 9.64
CA PHE A 405 -11.55 13.79 8.47
C PHE A 405 -10.84 12.43 8.61
N VAL A 406 -9.54 12.42 8.91
CA VAL A 406 -8.79 11.16 9.05
C VAL A 406 -9.28 10.37 10.27
N ALA A 407 -9.60 11.05 11.38
CA ALA A 407 -10.16 10.41 12.57
C ALA A 407 -11.50 9.71 12.27
N GLU A 408 -12.39 10.33 11.48
CA GLU A 408 -13.65 9.71 11.06
C GLU A 408 -13.42 8.50 10.15
N VAL A 409 -12.52 8.62 9.17
CA VAL A 409 -12.23 7.54 8.20
C VAL A 409 -11.64 6.32 8.89
N LEU A 410 -10.62 6.49 9.71
CA LEU A 410 -9.97 5.39 10.39
C LEU A 410 -10.84 4.84 11.55
N GLY A 411 -11.61 5.70 12.19
CA GLY A 411 -12.29 5.41 13.45
C GLY A 411 -11.34 5.55 14.65
N GLU A 412 -11.90 5.79 15.82
CA GLU A 412 -11.17 6.16 17.02
C GLU A 412 -10.02 5.19 17.36
N HIS A 413 -10.29 3.88 17.36
CA HIS A 413 -9.28 2.88 17.75
C HIS A 413 -8.10 2.82 16.77
N ALA A 414 -8.37 2.65 15.47
CA ALA A 414 -7.30 2.58 14.47
C ALA A 414 -6.52 3.90 14.38
N PHE A 415 -7.19 5.04 14.52
CA PHE A 415 -6.57 6.37 14.54
C PHE A 415 -5.61 6.53 15.72
N GLU A 416 -6.05 6.22 16.95
CA GLU A 416 -5.21 6.33 18.14
C GLU A 416 -4.07 5.33 18.17
N TYR A 417 -4.30 4.07 17.73
CA TYR A 417 -3.24 3.07 17.60
C TYR A 417 -2.18 3.51 16.61
N PHE A 418 -2.60 4.03 15.45
CA PHE A 418 -1.69 4.52 14.43
C PHE A 418 -0.84 5.69 14.95
N LEU A 419 -1.47 6.72 15.52
CA LEU A 419 -0.77 7.88 16.09
C LEU A 419 0.22 7.47 17.20
N ARG A 420 -0.18 6.59 18.09
CA ARG A 420 0.67 6.11 19.20
C ARG A 420 1.93 5.42 18.65
N ASN A 421 1.78 4.50 17.69
CA ASN A 421 2.89 3.80 17.08
C ASN A 421 3.85 4.76 16.37
N LYS A 422 3.32 5.68 15.58
CA LYS A 422 4.14 6.57 14.77
C LYS A 422 4.82 7.69 15.56
N ARG A 423 4.20 8.15 16.63
CA ARG A 423 4.86 9.05 17.61
C ARG A 423 6.04 8.35 18.27
N HIS A 424 5.86 7.10 18.69
CA HIS A 424 6.94 6.31 19.27
C HIS A 424 8.12 6.12 18.29
N GLU A 425 7.85 5.78 17.03
CA GLU A 425 8.88 5.70 15.99
C GLU A 425 9.65 7.02 15.83
N CYS A 426 8.94 8.17 15.83
CA CYS A 426 9.59 9.48 15.77
C CYS A 426 10.48 9.73 16.99
N GLU A 427 10.04 9.36 18.19
CA GLU A 427 10.82 9.50 19.41
C GLU A 427 12.07 8.62 19.39
N GLU A 428 11.95 7.36 18.98
CA GLU A 428 13.08 6.44 18.82
C GLU A 428 14.10 6.97 17.81
N TYR A 429 13.62 7.44 16.64
CA TYR A 429 14.48 8.01 15.61
C TYR A 429 15.22 9.26 16.12
N ASN A 430 14.51 10.16 16.79
CA ASN A 430 15.11 11.41 17.29
C ASN A 430 16.12 11.22 18.44
N ARG A 431 16.14 10.06 19.09
CA ARG A 431 17.14 9.70 20.10
C ARG A 431 18.43 9.15 19.50
N GLN A 432 18.43 8.82 18.18
CA GLN A 432 19.62 8.29 17.53
C GLN A 432 20.69 9.39 17.35
N VAL A 433 21.93 9.04 17.65
CA VAL A 433 23.09 9.85 17.26
C VAL A 433 23.64 9.25 15.97
N THR A 434 23.41 9.94 14.87
CA THR A 434 23.70 9.43 13.54
C THR A 434 25.19 9.51 13.15
N PRO A 435 25.68 8.64 12.24
CA PRO A 435 27.02 8.78 11.69
C PRO A 435 27.31 10.19 11.10
N TYR A 436 26.30 10.82 10.50
CA TYR A 436 26.39 12.18 9.99
C TYR A 436 26.71 13.20 11.11
N GLU A 437 26.04 13.11 12.24
CA GLU A 437 26.28 13.99 13.39
C GLU A 437 27.69 13.79 13.96
N LEU A 438 28.09 12.53 14.14
CA LEU A 438 29.43 12.20 14.62
C LEU A 438 30.52 12.73 13.68
N GLN A 439 30.41 12.49 12.38
CA GLN A 439 31.38 12.94 11.40
C GLN A 439 31.43 14.46 11.26
N LYS A 440 30.29 15.13 11.32
CA LYS A 440 30.18 16.57 11.06
C LYS A 440 30.45 17.42 12.29
N TYR A 441 29.98 17.00 13.45
CA TYR A 441 29.98 17.83 14.65
C TYR A 441 31.08 17.45 15.64
N LEU A 442 31.35 16.18 15.88
CA LEU A 442 32.30 15.74 16.89
C LEU A 442 33.75 16.31 16.68
N PRO A 443 34.25 16.45 15.44
CA PRO A 443 35.56 17.06 15.24
C PRO A 443 35.61 18.59 15.42
N LYS A 444 34.45 19.26 15.49
CA LYS A 444 34.35 20.74 15.44
C LYS A 444 33.78 21.35 16.72
N LEU A 445 32.99 20.61 17.46
CA LEU A 445 32.33 21.06 18.69
C LEU A 445 32.92 20.37 19.91
#